data_a40dac5fa0807fe9c3b33b04bcd49d83
#
_entry.id   a40dac5fa0807fe9c3b33b04bcd49d83
#
_cell.length_a   1.000
_cell.length_b   1.000
_cell.length_c   1.000
_cell.angle_alpha   90.00
_cell.angle_beta   90.00
_cell.angle_gamma   90.00
#
_symmetry.space_group_name_H-M   'P 1'
#
loop_
_entity.id
_entity.type
_entity.pdbx_description
1 polymer ?
#
loop_
_entity_poly.entity_id
_entity_poly.type
_entity_poly.pdbx_seq_one_letter_code
_entity_poly.pdbx_strand_id
1 'polypeptide(L)'
;MLIMADPTIVLVHGAFADASSWRRLYAELAGDRLLIKAPPNPLRGVTVEDAAYTKCVIEQVDGPVLLVGHSYGGAVITAAGVADNVVGLVYVAGFAPDEGEDLGALQSNFPAPAASPYFEPSPLPNGGAEFTIDPSRFHEAFCADLPAAEAAFMAISQRPLSAVAFDEKAPTPAWRTRPSWAVLPAADGAIHPDVHRFSYDRMLATVTVVEGASHAAMLSRPAAVADVVREAVRSCA
;
A
#
# COMPACT_ATOMS: atom_id res chain seq x y z
N MET A 1 -3.81 9.98 33.72
CA MET A 1 -3.85 9.83 32.25
C MET A 1 -2.82 8.75 31.93
N LEU A 2 -3.25 7.57 31.55
CA LEU A 2 -2.33 6.52 31.05
C LEU A 2 -1.71 7.07 29.77
N ILE A 3 -0.41 7.24 29.74
CA ILE A 3 0.32 7.52 28.50
C ILE A 3 0.21 6.23 27.69
N MET A 4 -0.56 6.25 26.61
CA MET A 4 -0.59 5.13 25.67
C MET A 4 0.80 5.06 25.03
N ALA A 5 1.31 3.85 24.86
CA ALA A 5 2.58 3.66 24.16
C ALA A 5 2.39 4.00 22.67
N ASP A 6 3.42 4.59 22.04
CA ASP A 6 3.41 4.80 20.59
C ASP A 6 3.12 3.48 19.86
N PRO A 7 2.31 3.49 18.81
CA PRO A 7 2.01 2.27 18.08
C PRO A 7 3.24 1.73 17.33
N THR A 8 3.35 0.41 17.25
CA THR A 8 4.28 -0.23 16.33
C THR A 8 3.79 -0.04 14.90
N ILE A 9 4.63 0.47 14.03
CA ILE A 9 4.32 0.67 12.61
C ILE A 9 4.57 -0.65 11.86
N VAL A 10 3.55 -1.13 11.13
CA VAL A 10 3.68 -2.29 10.24
C VAL A 10 3.52 -1.83 8.80
N LEU A 11 4.59 -1.93 8.01
CA LEU A 11 4.67 -1.46 6.63
C LEU A 11 4.36 -2.62 5.67
N VAL A 12 3.28 -2.53 4.91
CA VAL A 12 2.82 -3.55 3.96
C VAL A 12 3.04 -3.06 2.53
N HIS A 13 4.05 -3.63 1.84
CA HIS A 13 4.38 -3.24 0.47
C HIS A 13 3.35 -3.70 -0.55
N GLY A 14 3.33 -3.02 -1.71
CA GLY A 14 2.47 -3.34 -2.84
C GLY A 14 3.01 -4.42 -3.77
N ALA A 15 2.29 -4.65 -4.86
CA ALA A 15 2.73 -5.47 -5.98
C ALA A 15 3.97 -4.88 -6.66
N PHE A 16 4.70 -5.72 -7.40
CA PHE A 16 5.88 -5.34 -8.19
C PHE A 16 7.03 -4.78 -7.35
N ALA A 17 6.97 -4.93 -6.03
CA ALA A 17 7.90 -4.41 -5.04
C ALA A 17 8.09 -5.42 -3.89
N ASP A 18 8.96 -5.09 -2.97
CA ASP A 18 9.19 -5.82 -1.72
C ASP A 18 9.38 -4.86 -0.55
N ALA A 19 9.71 -5.38 0.62
CA ALA A 19 9.91 -4.58 1.84
C ALA A 19 11.02 -3.53 1.69
N SER A 20 11.98 -3.68 0.77
CA SER A 20 13.03 -2.69 0.53
C SER A 20 12.50 -1.38 -0.08
N SER A 21 11.28 -1.39 -0.64
CA SER A 21 10.62 -0.18 -1.11
C SER A 21 10.37 0.83 0.01
N TRP A 22 10.37 0.41 1.26
CA TRP A 22 10.21 1.27 2.43
C TRP A 22 11.52 1.89 2.95
N ARG A 23 12.69 1.57 2.36
CA ARG A 23 14.01 1.95 2.88
C ARG A 23 14.20 3.45 3.12
N ARG A 24 13.67 4.31 2.23
CA ARG A 24 13.80 5.77 2.39
C ARG A 24 12.84 6.31 3.44
N LEU A 25 11.61 5.81 3.49
CA LEU A 25 10.68 6.13 4.58
C LEU A 25 11.26 5.71 5.93
N TYR A 26 11.82 4.50 6.01
CA TYR A 26 12.49 4.03 7.24
C TYR A 26 13.62 4.97 7.67
N ALA A 27 14.43 5.45 6.72
CA ALA A 27 15.52 6.39 7.02
C ALA A 27 15.00 7.73 7.58
N GLU A 28 13.87 8.25 7.07
CA GLU A 28 13.21 9.45 7.60
C GLU A 28 12.70 9.24 9.04
N LEU A 29 12.18 8.07 9.35
CA LEU A 29 11.59 7.75 10.66
C LEU A 29 12.62 7.25 11.69
N ALA A 30 13.85 6.94 11.28
CA ALA A 30 14.85 6.30 12.16
C ALA A 30 15.20 7.10 13.43
N GLY A 31 15.05 8.42 13.39
CA GLY A 31 15.26 9.31 14.55
C GLY A 31 14.10 9.35 15.57
N ASP A 32 12.94 8.86 15.20
CA ASP A 32 11.69 9.02 15.97
C ASP A 32 11.51 7.95 17.06
N ARG A 33 12.44 6.99 17.17
CA ARG A 33 12.42 5.87 18.15
C ARG A 33 11.17 4.98 18.06
N LEU A 34 10.49 4.97 16.91
CA LEU A 34 9.32 4.14 16.67
C LEU A 34 9.73 2.68 16.38
N LEU A 35 8.93 1.74 16.84
CA LEU A 35 9.09 0.35 16.45
C LEU A 35 8.49 0.16 15.06
N ILE A 36 9.28 -0.36 14.12
CA ILE A 36 8.87 -0.54 12.73
C ILE A 36 9.11 -1.98 12.30
N LYS A 37 8.10 -2.60 11.68
CA LYS A 37 8.19 -3.91 11.03
C LYS A 37 7.80 -3.76 9.56
N ALA A 38 8.49 -4.43 8.67
CA ALA A 38 8.20 -4.46 7.23
C ALA A 38 8.18 -5.93 6.76
N PRO A 39 7.12 -6.68 7.08
CA PRO A 39 7.01 -8.08 6.68
C PRO A 39 6.91 -8.22 5.16
N PRO A 40 7.35 -9.36 4.58
CA PRO A 40 7.09 -9.65 3.18
C PRO A 40 5.59 -9.86 2.97
N ASN A 41 5.00 -9.14 2.01
CA ASN A 41 3.63 -9.40 1.58
C ASN A 41 3.66 -10.56 0.58
N PRO A 42 2.87 -11.64 0.74
CA PRO A 42 2.92 -12.80 -0.14
C PRO A 42 2.54 -12.52 -1.60
N LEU A 43 1.63 -11.55 -1.86
CA LEU A 43 1.13 -11.17 -3.19
C LEU A 43 0.35 -12.29 -3.90
N ARG A 44 -0.43 -13.06 -3.11
CA ARG A 44 -1.16 -14.25 -3.59
C ARG A 44 -2.68 -14.10 -3.57
N GLY A 45 -3.21 -13.06 -2.95
CA GLY A 45 -4.64 -12.74 -2.87
C GLY A 45 -4.97 -11.97 -1.59
N VAL A 46 -5.83 -10.95 -1.71
CA VAL A 46 -6.11 -10.03 -0.59
C VAL A 46 -6.67 -10.78 0.61
N THR A 47 -7.69 -11.61 0.37
CA THR A 47 -8.48 -12.24 1.44
C THR A 47 -7.97 -13.63 1.79
N VAL A 48 -7.45 -14.38 0.82
CA VAL A 48 -7.08 -15.78 1.01
C VAL A 48 -5.78 -15.93 1.77
N GLU A 49 -4.76 -15.16 1.41
CA GLU A 49 -3.42 -15.33 2.00
C GLU A 49 -2.87 -14.05 2.63
N ASP A 50 -2.91 -12.92 1.92
CA ASP A 50 -2.09 -11.76 2.28
C ASP A 50 -2.61 -11.04 3.51
N ALA A 51 -3.93 -10.87 3.63
CA ALA A 51 -4.53 -10.29 4.83
C ALA A 51 -4.42 -11.22 6.04
N ALA A 52 -4.57 -12.54 5.84
CA ALA A 52 -4.41 -13.51 6.91
C ALA A 52 -2.97 -13.55 7.43
N TYR A 53 -1.98 -13.53 6.52
CA TYR A 53 -0.56 -13.42 6.88
C TYR A 53 -0.28 -12.13 7.65
N THR A 54 -0.74 -11.00 7.14
CA THR A 54 -0.57 -9.69 7.77
C THR A 54 -1.19 -9.66 9.16
N LYS A 55 -2.38 -10.25 9.32
CA LYS A 55 -3.05 -10.38 10.63
C LYS A 55 -2.22 -11.19 11.61
N CYS A 56 -1.63 -12.33 11.19
CA CYS A 56 -0.70 -13.09 12.04
C CYS A 56 0.50 -12.25 12.50
N VAL A 57 1.03 -11.38 11.65
CA VAL A 57 2.13 -10.47 12.04
C VAL A 57 1.66 -9.42 13.05
N ILE A 58 0.46 -8.87 12.87
CA ILE A 58 -0.15 -7.88 13.77
C ILE A 58 -0.38 -8.49 15.16
N GLU A 59 -0.91 -9.70 15.22
CA GLU A 59 -1.23 -10.43 16.48
C GLU A 59 0.03 -10.77 17.30
N GLN A 60 1.22 -10.78 16.69
CA GLN A 60 2.51 -10.97 17.36
C GLN A 60 3.11 -9.66 17.90
N VAL A 61 2.41 -8.53 17.76
CA VAL A 61 2.86 -7.25 18.28
C VAL A 61 2.20 -6.98 19.62
N ASP A 62 3.01 -6.81 20.65
CA ASP A 62 2.53 -6.35 21.95
C ASP A 62 2.18 -4.86 21.87
N GLY A 63 0.92 -4.52 22.14
CA GLY A 63 0.43 -3.14 22.13
C GLY A 63 -0.18 -2.67 20.80
N PRO A 64 -0.41 -1.35 20.64
CA PRO A 64 -1.11 -0.79 19.49
C PRO A 64 -0.30 -0.89 18.20
N VAL A 65 -0.99 -1.03 17.08
CA VAL A 65 -0.40 -1.15 15.74
C VAL A 65 -0.98 -0.09 14.82
N LEU A 66 -0.11 0.66 14.13
CA LEU A 66 -0.45 1.50 12.99
C LEU A 66 -0.05 0.76 11.70
N LEU A 67 -1.02 0.49 10.84
CA LEU A 67 -0.76 -0.14 9.55
C LEU A 67 -0.48 0.92 8.48
N VAL A 68 0.55 0.70 7.68
CA VAL A 68 0.88 1.54 6.52
C VAL A 68 0.92 0.66 5.28
N GLY A 69 0.01 0.87 4.33
CA GLY A 69 -0.11 0.07 3.12
C GLY A 69 0.17 0.86 1.85
N HIS A 70 1.07 0.36 1.00
CA HIS A 70 1.34 0.93 -0.31
C HIS A 70 0.60 0.17 -1.39
N SER A 71 -0.03 0.87 -2.33
CA SER A 71 -0.62 0.27 -3.54
C SER A 71 -1.58 -0.90 -3.19
N TYR A 72 -1.35 -2.08 -3.71
CA TYR A 72 -2.02 -3.32 -3.34
C TYR A 72 -1.99 -3.60 -1.82
N GLY A 73 -0.90 -3.23 -1.13
CA GLY A 73 -0.81 -3.31 0.32
C GLY A 73 -1.88 -2.49 1.05
N GLY A 74 -2.45 -1.47 0.42
CA GLY A 74 -3.61 -0.73 0.92
C GLY A 74 -4.85 -1.63 1.04
N ALA A 75 -5.14 -2.46 0.04
CA ALA A 75 -6.22 -3.44 0.11
C ALA A 75 -5.96 -4.49 1.20
N VAL A 76 -4.72 -4.92 1.35
CA VAL A 76 -4.33 -5.87 2.40
C VAL A 76 -4.57 -5.30 3.79
N ILE A 77 -4.16 -4.05 4.06
CA ILE A 77 -4.40 -3.42 5.38
C ILE A 77 -5.87 -3.10 5.60
N THR A 78 -6.65 -2.87 4.54
CA THR A 78 -8.11 -2.71 4.61
C THR A 78 -8.76 -3.96 5.19
N ALA A 79 -8.32 -5.15 4.77
CA ALA A 79 -8.85 -6.42 5.23
C ALA A 79 -8.25 -6.86 6.59
N ALA A 80 -6.94 -6.71 6.78
CA ALA A 80 -6.24 -7.14 7.99
C ALA A 80 -6.45 -6.21 9.20
N GLY A 81 -6.75 -4.93 8.95
CA GLY A 81 -6.83 -3.88 9.97
C GLY A 81 -8.02 -3.97 10.92
N VAL A 82 -8.88 -4.98 10.77
CA VAL A 82 -9.96 -5.29 11.70
C VAL A 82 -9.45 -5.93 13.01
N ALA A 83 -8.18 -6.29 13.09
CA ALA A 83 -7.58 -6.83 14.33
C ALA A 83 -7.67 -5.82 15.48
N ASP A 84 -7.90 -6.33 16.69
CA ASP A 84 -8.26 -5.52 17.86
C ASP A 84 -7.19 -4.48 18.25
N ASN A 85 -5.92 -4.83 18.09
CA ASN A 85 -4.80 -3.96 18.43
C ASN A 85 -4.43 -2.94 17.33
N VAL A 86 -5.13 -2.94 16.18
CA VAL A 86 -4.92 -1.91 15.15
C VAL A 86 -5.64 -0.62 15.55
N VAL A 87 -4.89 0.47 15.63
CA VAL A 87 -5.38 1.79 16.07
C VAL A 87 -5.55 2.79 14.94
N GLY A 88 -4.99 2.53 13.76
CA GLY A 88 -5.11 3.42 12.60
C GLY A 88 -4.52 2.82 11.33
N LEU A 89 -4.85 3.45 10.19
CA LEU A 89 -4.46 3.02 8.85
C LEU A 89 -3.87 4.20 8.06
N VAL A 90 -2.74 3.97 7.40
CA VAL A 90 -2.14 4.94 6.47
C VAL A 90 -2.04 4.32 5.08
N TYR A 91 -2.63 4.96 4.10
CA TYR A 91 -2.61 4.53 2.70
C TYR A 91 -1.61 5.37 1.91
N VAL A 92 -0.62 4.75 1.30
CA VAL A 92 0.35 5.41 0.42
C VAL A 92 0.09 4.95 -1.00
N ALA A 93 -0.50 5.79 -1.85
CA ALA A 93 -0.95 5.37 -3.18
C ALA A 93 -1.75 4.05 -3.14
N GLY A 94 -2.50 3.81 -2.06
CA GLY A 94 -3.07 2.51 -1.74
C GLY A 94 -4.51 2.35 -2.20
N PHE A 95 -4.88 1.15 -2.64
CA PHE A 95 -6.27 0.77 -2.79
C PHE A 95 -6.96 0.71 -1.42
N ALA A 96 -8.20 1.19 -1.37
CA ALA A 96 -9.06 1.12 -0.18
C ALA A 96 -10.47 0.66 -0.59
N PRO A 97 -10.63 -0.63 -0.94
CA PRO A 97 -11.93 -1.17 -1.38
C PRO A 97 -12.95 -1.15 -0.25
N ASP A 98 -14.21 -1.05 -0.61
CA ASP A 98 -15.35 -1.29 0.30
C ASP A 98 -15.77 -2.76 0.25
N GLU A 99 -16.64 -3.16 1.17
CA GLU A 99 -17.18 -4.52 1.26
C GLU A 99 -17.84 -4.96 -0.05
N GLY A 100 -17.43 -6.12 -0.55
CA GLY A 100 -17.93 -6.68 -1.80
C GLY A 100 -17.31 -6.09 -3.08
N GLU A 101 -16.46 -5.07 -2.98
CA GLU A 101 -15.69 -4.58 -4.13
C GLU A 101 -14.48 -5.49 -4.41
N ASP A 102 -14.09 -5.58 -5.66
CA ASP A 102 -12.80 -6.10 -6.10
C ASP A 102 -11.96 -4.96 -6.72
N LEU A 103 -10.64 -5.16 -6.80
CA LEU A 103 -9.73 -4.11 -7.26
C LEU A 103 -9.87 -3.83 -8.75
N GLY A 104 -10.18 -4.86 -9.55
CA GLY A 104 -10.42 -4.72 -11.00
C GLY A 104 -11.64 -3.87 -11.28
N ALA A 105 -12.77 -4.16 -10.64
CA ALA A 105 -14.00 -3.38 -10.77
C ALA A 105 -13.82 -1.95 -10.25
N LEU A 106 -13.17 -1.77 -9.08
CA LEU A 106 -12.92 -0.44 -8.52
C LEU A 106 -12.13 0.42 -9.51
N GLN A 107 -11.05 -0.12 -10.10
CA GLN A 107 -10.23 0.62 -11.06
C GLN A 107 -10.95 0.89 -12.38
N SER A 108 -11.80 -0.04 -12.86
CA SER A 108 -12.51 0.09 -14.13
C SER A 108 -13.59 1.19 -14.16
N ASN A 109 -13.99 1.70 -13.00
CA ASN A 109 -14.91 2.83 -12.89
C ASN A 109 -14.26 4.18 -13.21
N PHE A 110 -12.95 4.21 -13.42
CA PHE A 110 -12.14 5.42 -13.67
C PHE A 110 -11.31 5.26 -14.95
N PRO A 111 -10.70 6.34 -15.45
CA PRO A 111 -9.78 6.23 -16.59
C PRO A 111 -8.68 5.20 -16.33
N ALA A 112 -8.30 4.44 -17.36
CA ALA A 112 -7.23 3.45 -17.24
C ALA A 112 -5.92 4.14 -16.85
N PRO A 113 -5.17 3.63 -15.86
CA PRO A 113 -3.87 4.17 -15.51
C PRO A 113 -2.85 3.96 -16.64
N ALA A 114 -1.82 4.79 -16.71
CA ALA A 114 -0.79 4.75 -17.74
C ALA A 114 -0.06 3.39 -17.80
N ALA A 115 0.02 2.69 -16.67
CA ALA A 115 0.64 1.36 -16.58
C ALA A 115 -0.17 0.24 -17.25
N SER A 116 -1.48 0.42 -17.47
CA SER A 116 -2.37 -0.66 -17.94
C SER A 116 -1.88 -1.41 -19.19
N PRO A 117 -1.30 -0.77 -20.21
CA PRO A 117 -0.82 -1.48 -21.40
C PRO A 117 0.43 -2.33 -21.18
N TYR A 118 1.09 -2.17 -20.03
CA TYR A 118 2.40 -2.73 -19.72
C TYR A 118 2.35 -3.88 -18.71
N PHE A 119 1.17 -4.30 -18.29
CA PHE A 119 1.02 -5.49 -17.46
C PHE A 119 1.22 -6.75 -18.28
N GLU A 120 2.19 -7.56 -17.90
CA GLU A 120 2.55 -8.81 -18.56
C GLU A 120 2.09 -10.01 -17.72
N PRO A 121 1.14 -10.81 -18.22
CA PRO A 121 0.72 -12.02 -17.55
C PRO A 121 1.73 -13.15 -17.74
N SER A 122 2.01 -13.90 -16.68
CA SER A 122 2.82 -15.13 -16.71
C SER A 122 2.01 -16.29 -16.13
N PRO A 123 1.96 -17.47 -16.79
CA PRO A 123 1.24 -18.60 -16.26
C PRO A 123 1.95 -19.23 -15.07
N LEU A 124 1.17 -19.67 -14.08
CA LEU A 124 1.65 -20.42 -12.94
C LEU A 124 1.53 -21.94 -13.17
N PRO A 125 2.40 -22.79 -12.59
CA PRO A 125 2.33 -24.23 -12.75
C PRO A 125 1.01 -24.88 -12.31
N ASN A 126 0.27 -24.22 -11.41
CA ASN A 126 -1.02 -24.66 -10.89
C ASN A 126 -2.22 -24.23 -11.75
N GLY A 127 -1.98 -23.64 -12.93
CA GLY A 127 -3.03 -23.17 -13.84
C GLY A 127 -3.54 -21.75 -13.58
N GLY A 128 -2.99 -21.03 -12.59
CA GLY A 128 -3.24 -19.61 -12.37
C GLY A 128 -2.33 -18.73 -13.22
N ALA A 129 -2.43 -17.41 -13.01
CA ALA A 129 -1.55 -16.41 -13.63
C ALA A 129 -1.07 -15.41 -12.57
N GLU A 130 0.04 -14.77 -12.84
CA GLU A 130 0.54 -13.63 -12.10
C GLU A 130 0.96 -12.52 -13.08
N PHE A 131 1.03 -11.29 -12.60
CA PHE A 131 1.38 -10.12 -13.41
C PHE A 131 2.69 -9.50 -12.95
N THR A 132 3.48 -9.03 -13.92
CA THR A 132 4.56 -8.06 -13.77
C THR A 132 4.29 -6.84 -14.64
N ILE A 133 5.07 -5.79 -14.50
CA ILE A 133 5.12 -4.67 -15.44
C ILE A 133 6.30 -4.91 -16.37
N ASP A 134 6.13 -4.70 -17.70
CA ASP A 134 7.23 -4.72 -18.68
C ASP A 134 8.44 -3.93 -18.14
N PRO A 135 9.60 -4.58 -17.91
CA PRO A 135 10.77 -3.92 -17.33
C PRO A 135 11.23 -2.69 -18.10
N SER A 136 11.03 -2.65 -19.43
CA SER A 136 11.39 -1.50 -20.27
C SER A 136 10.49 -0.28 -20.06
N ARG A 137 9.30 -0.48 -19.50
CA ARG A 137 8.26 0.53 -19.25
C ARG A 137 8.06 0.82 -17.76
N PHE A 138 8.71 0.05 -16.89
CA PHE A 138 8.54 0.12 -15.44
C PHE A 138 8.81 1.52 -14.87
N HIS A 139 9.86 2.19 -15.34
CA HIS A 139 10.22 3.53 -14.87
C HIS A 139 9.06 4.51 -15.06
N GLU A 140 8.54 4.64 -16.27
CA GLU A 140 7.47 5.58 -16.57
C GLU A 140 6.13 5.18 -15.93
N ALA A 141 5.86 3.87 -15.80
CA ALA A 141 4.61 3.35 -15.30
C ALA A 141 4.49 3.39 -13.77
N PHE A 142 5.61 3.18 -13.06
CA PHE A 142 5.60 2.94 -11.62
C PHE A 142 6.34 4.00 -10.80
N CYS A 143 7.45 4.53 -11.30
CA CYS A 143 8.35 5.36 -10.51
C CYS A 143 9.03 6.45 -11.34
N ALA A 144 8.25 7.17 -12.17
CA ALA A 144 8.75 8.14 -13.16
C ALA A 144 9.59 9.29 -12.55
N ASP A 145 9.43 9.58 -11.28
CA ASP A 145 10.16 10.63 -10.56
C ASP A 145 11.37 10.11 -9.75
N LEU A 146 11.73 8.82 -9.90
CA LEU A 146 12.97 8.27 -9.37
C LEU A 146 14.13 8.34 -10.39
N PRO A 147 15.40 8.27 -9.93
CA PRO A 147 16.53 8.12 -10.83
C PRO A 147 16.43 6.84 -11.68
N ALA A 148 16.75 6.93 -12.98
CA ALA A 148 16.61 5.82 -13.93
C ALA A 148 17.35 4.55 -13.50
N ALA A 149 18.54 4.67 -12.88
CA ALA A 149 19.30 3.51 -12.40
C ALA A 149 18.58 2.78 -11.26
N GLU A 150 17.88 3.50 -10.40
CA GLU A 150 17.08 2.92 -9.32
C GLU A 150 15.83 2.22 -9.88
N ALA A 151 15.15 2.89 -10.80
CA ALA A 151 13.98 2.32 -11.48
C ALA A 151 14.35 1.04 -12.27
N ALA A 152 15.51 1.03 -12.93
CA ALA A 152 16.01 -0.15 -13.63
C ALA A 152 16.26 -1.35 -12.69
N PHE A 153 16.79 -1.11 -11.49
CA PHE A 153 16.96 -2.17 -10.50
C PHE A 153 15.60 -2.68 -9.97
N MET A 154 14.68 -1.76 -9.68
CA MET A 154 13.31 -2.13 -9.26
C MET A 154 12.60 -2.96 -10.33
N ALA A 155 12.77 -2.61 -11.62
CA ALA A 155 12.17 -3.33 -12.73
C ALA A 155 12.59 -4.80 -12.82
N ILE A 156 13.86 -5.12 -12.53
CA ILE A 156 14.36 -6.52 -12.57
C ILE A 156 14.11 -7.28 -11.25
N SER A 157 13.77 -6.58 -10.17
CA SER A 157 13.53 -7.17 -8.85
C SER A 157 12.04 -7.23 -8.48
N GLN A 158 11.15 -7.04 -9.45
CA GLN A 158 9.70 -7.11 -9.24
C GLN A 158 9.29 -8.44 -8.59
N ARG A 159 8.35 -8.35 -7.65
CA ARG A 159 7.62 -9.52 -7.17
C ARG A 159 6.24 -9.53 -7.83
N PRO A 160 5.94 -10.58 -8.60
CA PRO A 160 4.67 -10.67 -9.32
C PRO A 160 3.46 -10.68 -8.37
N LEU A 161 2.33 -10.11 -8.84
CA LEU A 161 1.05 -10.19 -8.16
C LEU A 161 0.19 -11.28 -8.79
N SER A 162 -0.36 -12.18 -7.99
CA SER A 162 -1.34 -13.16 -8.46
C SER A 162 -2.57 -12.48 -9.08
N ALA A 163 -3.04 -13.00 -10.22
CA ALA A 163 -4.24 -12.50 -10.89
C ALA A 163 -5.49 -12.53 -9.99
N VAL A 164 -5.57 -13.50 -9.09
CA VAL A 164 -6.66 -13.64 -8.11
C VAL A 164 -6.88 -12.35 -7.29
N ALA A 165 -5.82 -11.61 -7.02
CA ALA A 165 -5.90 -10.37 -6.22
C ALA A 165 -6.79 -9.27 -6.84
N PHE A 166 -7.04 -9.32 -8.16
CA PHE A 166 -7.89 -8.34 -8.83
C PHE A 166 -9.38 -8.66 -8.75
N ASP A 167 -9.73 -9.95 -8.58
CA ASP A 167 -11.11 -10.45 -8.65
C ASP A 167 -11.70 -10.81 -7.29
N GLU A 168 -10.88 -10.89 -6.25
CA GLU A 168 -11.34 -11.20 -4.88
C GLU A 168 -12.19 -10.06 -4.31
N LYS A 169 -13.32 -10.44 -3.73
CA LYS A 169 -14.20 -9.49 -3.06
C LYS A 169 -13.65 -9.10 -1.70
N ALA A 170 -13.51 -7.80 -1.46
CA ALA A 170 -13.06 -7.29 -0.19
C ALA A 170 -14.07 -7.61 0.94
N PRO A 171 -13.58 -8.00 2.13
CA PRO A 171 -14.42 -8.15 3.32
C PRO A 171 -14.81 -6.77 3.87
N THR A 172 -15.58 -6.77 4.96
CA THR A 172 -15.88 -5.53 5.71
C THR A 172 -14.59 -4.77 6.01
N PRO A 173 -14.44 -3.53 5.53
CA PRO A 173 -13.17 -2.82 5.57
C PRO A 173 -12.90 -2.20 6.94
N ALA A 174 -11.63 -2.26 7.38
CA ALA A 174 -11.19 -1.71 8.66
C ALA A 174 -11.37 -0.18 8.76
N TRP A 175 -11.29 0.55 7.65
CA TRP A 175 -11.44 2.00 7.62
C TRP A 175 -12.84 2.50 8.02
N ARG A 176 -13.86 1.64 8.08
CA ARG A 176 -15.18 1.99 8.64
C ARG A 176 -15.13 2.25 10.16
N THR A 177 -14.14 1.71 10.84
CA THR A 177 -14.03 1.78 12.32
C THR A 177 -12.68 2.30 12.81
N ARG A 178 -11.72 2.48 11.93
CA ARG A 178 -10.37 2.97 12.27
C ARG A 178 -10.11 4.33 11.61
N PRO A 179 -9.50 5.29 12.30
CA PRO A 179 -9.05 6.52 11.70
C PRO A 179 -8.06 6.22 10.58
N SER A 180 -8.13 7.00 9.50
CA SER A 180 -7.37 6.74 8.28
C SER A 180 -6.72 8.00 7.75
N TRP A 181 -5.48 7.87 7.29
CA TRP A 181 -4.69 8.89 6.61
C TRP A 181 -4.28 8.38 5.24
N ALA A 182 -4.04 9.30 4.32
CA ALA A 182 -3.65 8.91 2.98
C ALA A 182 -2.66 9.89 2.34
N VAL A 183 -1.69 9.33 1.63
CA VAL A 183 -0.82 10.04 0.70
C VAL A 183 -1.30 9.76 -0.71
N LEU A 184 -1.71 10.81 -1.42
CA LEU A 184 -2.19 10.75 -2.80
C LEU A 184 -1.13 11.33 -3.73
N PRO A 185 -0.40 10.50 -4.49
CA PRO A 185 0.51 10.98 -5.52
C PRO A 185 -0.28 11.52 -6.72
N ALA A 186 -0.09 12.79 -7.08
CA ALA A 186 -0.87 13.43 -8.13
C ALA A 186 -0.48 12.97 -9.56
N ALA A 187 0.71 12.39 -9.72
CA ALA A 187 1.21 11.85 -10.99
C ALA A 187 1.34 10.31 -10.96
N ASP A 188 0.46 9.63 -10.23
CA ASP A 188 0.45 8.17 -10.16
C ASP A 188 0.08 7.57 -11.53
N GLY A 189 1.00 6.78 -12.10
CA GLY A 189 0.81 6.08 -13.38
C GLY A 189 0.32 4.64 -13.24
N ALA A 190 0.37 4.06 -12.03
CA ALA A 190 -0.01 2.67 -11.78
C ALA A 190 -1.46 2.53 -11.31
N ILE A 191 -1.95 3.49 -10.53
CA ILE A 191 -3.36 3.61 -10.13
C ILE A 191 -3.79 5.04 -10.48
N HIS A 192 -4.90 5.18 -11.23
CA HIS A 192 -5.35 6.52 -11.59
C HIS A 192 -5.68 7.36 -10.34
N PRO A 193 -5.22 8.61 -10.23
CA PRO A 193 -5.43 9.44 -9.03
C PRO A 193 -6.89 9.60 -8.60
N ASP A 194 -7.84 9.49 -9.53
CA ASP A 194 -9.27 9.57 -9.20
C ASP A 194 -9.78 8.33 -8.44
N VAL A 195 -9.15 7.16 -8.60
CA VAL A 195 -9.42 5.98 -7.75
C VAL A 195 -9.07 6.30 -6.30
N HIS A 196 -7.91 6.94 -6.08
CA HIS A 196 -7.47 7.37 -4.75
C HIS A 196 -8.43 8.40 -4.17
N ARG A 197 -8.76 9.47 -4.93
CA ARG A 197 -9.69 10.52 -4.46
C ARG A 197 -11.02 9.93 -4.03
N PHE A 198 -11.63 9.13 -4.91
CA PHE A 198 -12.91 8.48 -4.62
C PHE A 198 -12.85 7.63 -3.35
N SER A 199 -11.84 6.77 -3.22
CA SER A 199 -11.71 5.86 -2.08
C SER A 199 -11.42 6.62 -0.79
N TYR A 200 -10.54 7.63 -0.83
CA TYR A 200 -10.12 8.38 0.35
C TYR A 200 -11.21 9.35 0.83
N ASP A 201 -11.98 9.96 -0.08
CA ASP A 201 -13.14 10.76 0.26
C ASP A 201 -14.23 9.91 0.94
N ARG A 202 -14.51 8.72 0.38
CA ARG A 202 -15.50 7.79 0.91
C ARG A 202 -15.19 7.35 2.34
N MET A 203 -13.92 7.07 2.63
CA MET A 203 -13.51 6.65 3.97
C MET A 203 -13.20 7.81 4.92
N LEU A 204 -13.43 9.05 4.50
CA LEU A 204 -13.19 10.28 5.27
C LEU A 204 -11.74 10.37 5.81
N ALA A 205 -10.78 9.94 5.01
CA ALA A 205 -9.37 9.99 5.38
C ALA A 205 -8.82 11.41 5.44
N THR A 206 -7.84 11.64 6.32
CA THR A 206 -7.00 12.84 6.24
C THR A 206 -6.03 12.68 5.08
N VAL A 207 -6.23 13.44 3.99
CA VAL A 207 -5.50 13.27 2.73
C VAL A 207 -4.41 14.32 2.58
N THR A 208 -3.19 13.86 2.27
CA THR A 208 -2.08 14.70 1.81
C THR A 208 -1.83 14.43 0.33
N VAL A 209 -2.11 15.42 -0.52
CA VAL A 209 -1.79 15.36 -1.95
C VAL A 209 -0.33 15.73 -2.15
N VAL A 210 0.42 14.92 -2.91
CA VAL A 210 1.83 15.16 -3.22
C VAL A 210 1.98 15.40 -4.71
N GLU A 211 2.08 16.68 -5.07
CA GLU A 211 2.20 17.11 -6.46
C GLU A 211 3.46 16.56 -7.14
N GLY A 212 3.31 16.07 -8.37
CA GLY A 212 4.39 15.51 -9.17
C GLY A 212 4.99 14.19 -8.65
N ALA A 213 4.45 13.61 -7.58
CA ALA A 213 4.87 12.29 -7.11
C ALA A 213 4.29 11.19 -8.00
N SER A 214 5.12 10.21 -8.35
CA SER A 214 4.71 8.96 -8.99
C SER A 214 4.18 7.96 -7.98
N HIS A 215 3.81 6.76 -8.44
CA HIS A 215 3.28 5.68 -7.59
C HIS A 215 4.21 5.29 -6.42
N ALA A 216 5.52 5.38 -6.61
CA ALA A 216 6.51 5.04 -5.58
C ALA A 216 6.82 6.23 -4.63
N ALA A 217 5.80 6.95 -4.14
CA ALA A 217 5.94 8.15 -3.32
C ALA A 217 6.78 7.94 -2.05
N MET A 218 6.76 6.75 -1.43
CA MET A 218 7.57 6.42 -0.26
C MET A 218 9.08 6.39 -0.56
N LEU A 219 9.45 6.31 -1.84
CA LEU A 219 10.84 6.38 -2.30
C LEU A 219 11.19 7.78 -2.84
N SER A 220 10.30 8.42 -3.59
CA SER A 220 10.58 9.70 -4.26
C SER A 220 10.29 10.91 -3.36
N ARG A 221 9.35 10.79 -2.44
CA ARG A 221 8.92 11.84 -1.50
C ARG A 221 8.85 11.31 -0.06
N PRO A 222 9.91 10.67 0.46
CA PRO A 222 9.85 9.95 1.75
C PRO A 222 9.51 10.86 2.92
N ALA A 223 9.97 12.12 2.92
CA ALA A 223 9.67 13.08 3.97
C ALA A 223 8.17 13.39 4.06
N ALA A 224 7.48 13.60 2.93
CA ALA A 224 6.03 13.84 2.93
C ALA A 224 5.26 12.64 3.46
N VAL A 225 5.68 11.41 3.11
CA VAL A 225 5.08 10.18 3.65
C VAL A 225 5.35 10.03 5.14
N ALA A 226 6.58 10.35 5.59
CA ALA A 226 6.95 10.30 7.01
C ALA A 226 6.13 11.28 7.86
N ASP A 227 5.84 12.47 7.35
CA ASP A 227 5.03 13.46 8.07
C ASP A 227 3.60 12.98 8.28
N VAL A 228 2.99 12.31 7.28
CA VAL A 228 1.66 11.68 7.43
C VAL A 228 1.70 10.54 8.45
N VAL A 229 2.74 9.70 8.43
CA VAL A 229 2.91 8.61 9.41
C VAL A 229 3.08 9.18 10.82
N ARG A 230 3.88 10.23 11.00
CA ARG A 230 4.04 10.92 12.30
C ARG A 230 2.74 11.52 12.80
N GLU A 231 1.94 12.13 11.91
CA GLU A 231 0.62 12.63 12.26
C GLU A 231 -0.30 11.53 12.76
N ALA A 232 -0.35 10.40 12.02
CA ALA A 232 -1.13 9.23 12.42
C ALA A 232 -0.69 8.67 13.78
N VAL A 233 0.62 8.54 14.03
CA VAL A 233 1.16 8.10 15.32
C VAL A 233 0.68 9.04 16.45
N ARG A 234 0.85 10.36 16.30
CA ARG A 234 0.41 11.34 17.33
C ARG A 234 -1.09 11.31 17.60
N SER A 235 -1.90 10.96 16.58
CA SER A 235 -3.36 10.92 16.71
C SER A 235 -3.86 9.62 17.36
N CYS A 236 -3.03 8.58 17.35
CA CYS A 236 -3.34 7.26 17.91
C CYS A 236 -2.67 6.99 19.29
N ALA A 237 -1.81 7.90 19.77
CA ALA A 237 -1.05 7.78 21.03
C ALA A 237 -1.87 8.13 22.28
#